data_599f17d7f707e7b023362b1a7780ce3b
#
_entry.id   599f17d7f707e7b023362b1a7780ce3b
#
_cell.length_a   1.000
_cell.length_b   1.000
_cell.length_c   1.000
_cell.angle_alpha   90.00
_cell.angle_beta   90.00
_cell.angle_gamma   90.00
#
_symmetry.space_group_name_H-M   'P 1'
#
loop_
_entity.id
_entity.type
_entity.pdbx_description
1 polymer ?
#
loop_
_entity_poly.entity_id
_entity_poly.type
_entity_poly.pdbx_seq_one_letter_code
_entity_poly.pdbx_strand_id
1 'polypeptide(L)'
;KLSITYEGDSANETQQMIVLPPIPQMIVDYNDGDSIKEGETLEINAQCFDNNQNEIECEYYWDIYDNDGNPDLLFRLSGSPISLSNLTNSEGSYELVFRSKDIESGIYSPYSQVIVNVLPPNQSPTASINISPDSLGGLTPQYYQFSSLTFTSSSSDPDGDLVSFKWYFNNEVISEENQFSLSFNETGIYQMKLEVQDNDGVWSSQTATNFKIIPNTAPSVDFTYSFEGSVYTFNSSASDSEGSISSYEWSINDVSYSSEENITWTA
;
A
#
# COMPACT_ATOMS: atom_id res chain seq x y z
N LYS A 1 40.99 -44.52 -3.93
CA LYS A 1 42.44 -44.77 -3.65
C LYS A 1 43.14 -44.88 -4.98
N LEU A 2 43.84 -43.83 -5.41
CA LEU A 2 44.65 -43.86 -6.63
C LEU A 2 46.09 -44.15 -6.24
N SER A 3 46.64 -45.23 -6.76
CA SER A 3 48.07 -45.58 -6.59
C SER A 3 48.77 -45.31 -7.90
N ILE A 4 49.76 -44.43 -7.90
CA ILE A 4 50.64 -44.19 -9.04
C ILE A 4 51.97 -44.84 -8.71
N THR A 5 52.38 -45.81 -9.52
CA THR A 5 53.69 -46.46 -9.40
C THR A 5 54.60 -45.87 -10.47
N TYR A 6 55.71 -45.28 -10.09
CA TYR A 6 56.76 -44.82 -11.01
C TYR A 6 57.92 -45.78 -10.97
N GLU A 7 58.25 -46.37 -12.14
CA GLU A 7 59.45 -47.17 -12.28
C GLU A 7 60.64 -46.30 -12.68
N GLY A 8 61.41 -45.91 -11.70
CA GLY A 8 62.70 -45.25 -11.91
C GLY A 8 63.74 -45.96 -11.06
N ASP A 9 64.99 -45.92 -11.46
CA ASP A 9 66.08 -46.68 -10.88
C ASP A 9 66.09 -46.76 -9.34
N SER A 10 65.83 -47.93 -8.81
CA SER A 10 66.14 -48.48 -7.47
C SER A 10 65.32 -48.05 -6.24
N ALA A 11 64.16 -47.45 -6.33
CA ALA A 11 63.21 -47.40 -5.21
C ALA A 11 61.74 -47.24 -5.68
N ASN A 12 60.93 -48.26 -5.36
CA ASN A 12 59.46 -48.17 -5.52
C ASN A 12 58.87 -47.22 -4.45
N GLU A 13 58.71 -45.94 -4.75
CA GLU A 13 57.92 -45.06 -3.90
C GLU A 13 56.45 -45.12 -4.30
N THR A 14 55.60 -45.61 -3.40
CA THR A 14 54.17 -45.57 -3.58
C THR A 14 53.62 -44.33 -2.87
N GLN A 15 53.30 -43.31 -3.61
CA GLN A 15 52.57 -42.15 -3.06
C GLN A 15 51.07 -42.47 -3.05
N GLN A 16 50.43 -42.33 -1.87
CA GLN A 16 48.99 -42.40 -1.75
C GLN A 16 48.43 -41.02 -1.91
N MET A 17 47.65 -40.78 -2.97
CA MET A 17 46.78 -39.59 -3.05
C MET A 17 45.53 -39.87 -2.23
N ILE A 18 45.35 -39.15 -1.15
CA ILE A 18 44.10 -39.12 -0.39
C ILE A 18 43.19 -38.11 -1.08
N VAL A 19 42.17 -38.60 -1.78
CA VAL A 19 41.07 -37.73 -2.26
C VAL A 19 40.15 -37.51 -1.06
N LEU A 20 40.16 -36.29 -0.53
CA LEU A 20 39.21 -35.92 0.50
C LEU A 20 37.78 -35.82 -0.11
N PRO A 21 36.76 -36.28 0.62
CA PRO A 21 35.37 -36.07 0.19
C PRO A 21 35.10 -34.59 -0.04
N PRO A 22 34.20 -34.23 -0.98
CA PRO A 22 33.83 -32.86 -1.23
C PRO A 22 33.21 -32.23 0.02
N ILE A 23 33.49 -30.96 0.22
CA ILE A 23 32.87 -30.15 1.29
C ILE A 23 31.43 -29.83 0.87
N PRO A 24 30.42 -30.21 1.66
CA PRO A 24 29.03 -29.88 1.32
C PRO A 24 28.78 -28.38 1.32
N GLN A 25 27.84 -27.94 0.49
CA GLN A 25 27.39 -26.56 0.42
C GLN A 25 25.92 -26.51 0.86
N MET A 26 25.57 -25.60 1.75
CA MET A 26 24.21 -25.38 2.21
C MET A 26 23.65 -24.09 1.59
N ILE A 27 22.45 -24.18 1.03
CA ILE A 27 21.69 -23.05 0.48
C ILE A 27 20.39 -22.98 1.25
N VAL A 28 19.95 -21.77 1.56
CA VAL A 28 18.66 -21.46 2.20
C VAL A 28 17.79 -20.64 1.29
N ASP A 29 16.49 -20.76 1.44
CA ASP A 29 15.46 -20.03 0.66
C ASP A 29 15.07 -18.67 1.27
N TYR A 30 15.95 -18.08 2.08
CA TYR A 30 15.74 -16.80 2.72
C TYR A 30 16.80 -15.79 2.27
N ASN A 31 16.39 -14.52 1.98
CA ASN A 31 17.32 -13.48 1.60
C ASN A 31 17.84 -12.74 2.83
N ASP A 32 19.14 -12.47 2.83
CA ASP A 32 19.79 -11.71 3.91
C ASP A 32 19.20 -10.30 4.04
N GLY A 33 18.75 -9.97 5.25
CA GLY A 33 18.15 -8.66 5.56
C GLY A 33 16.66 -8.53 5.26
N ASP A 34 15.97 -9.58 4.76
CA ASP A 34 14.52 -9.57 4.64
C ASP A 34 13.85 -9.37 6.00
N SER A 35 12.64 -8.83 5.98
CA SER A 35 11.88 -8.48 7.20
C SER A 35 10.59 -9.26 7.28
N ILE A 36 10.19 -9.60 8.52
CA ILE A 36 8.87 -10.15 8.87
C ILE A 36 8.26 -9.32 9.99
N LYS A 37 6.94 -9.39 10.16
CA LYS A 37 6.28 -8.70 11.28
C LYS A 37 6.20 -9.57 12.53
N GLU A 38 6.20 -8.94 13.70
CA GLU A 38 6.01 -9.63 14.98
C GLU A 38 4.69 -10.42 14.97
N GLY A 39 4.76 -11.68 15.41
CA GLY A 39 3.63 -12.61 15.41
C GLY A 39 3.48 -13.46 14.16
N GLU A 40 4.17 -13.17 13.06
CA GLU A 40 4.20 -14.02 11.88
C GLU A 40 5.11 -15.24 12.10
N THR A 41 4.84 -16.32 11.38
CA THR A 41 5.70 -17.52 11.40
C THR A 41 6.64 -17.48 10.21
N LEU A 42 7.94 -17.47 10.47
CA LEU A 42 8.96 -17.64 9.44
C LEU A 42 9.36 -19.12 9.33
N GLU A 43 9.24 -19.68 8.13
CA GLU A 43 9.77 -20.98 7.79
C GLU A 43 10.93 -20.83 6.82
N ILE A 44 12.08 -21.46 7.14
CA ILE A 44 13.27 -21.45 6.28
C ILE A 44 13.60 -22.87 5.89
N ASN A 45 13.66 -23.15 4.58
CA ASN A 45 14.12 -24.40 4.03
C ASN A 45 15.60 -24.33 3.70
N ALA A 46 16.29 -25.45 3.88
CA ALA A 46 17.68 -25.61 3.51
C ALA A 46 17.87 -26.83 2.62
N GLN A 47 18.77 -26.69 1.67
CA GLN A 47 19.22 -27.79 0.79
C GLN A 47 20.74 -27.90 0.85
N CYS A 48 21.25 -29.11 0.62
CA CYS A 48 22.64 -29.41 0.70
C CYS A 48 23.14 -30.04 -0.61
N PHE A 49 24.28 -29.57 -1.10
CA PHE A 49 24.84 -29.98 -2.39
C PHE A 49 26.30 -30.38 -2.26
N ASP A 50 26.73 -31.33 -3.11
CA ASP A 50 28.12 -31.65 -3.32
C ASP A 50 28.83 -30.62 -4.22
N ASN A 51 30.14 -30.77 -4.44
CA ASN A 51 30.91 -29.88 -5.33
C ASN A 51 30.52 -29.97 -6.82
N ASN A 52 29.73 -30.98 -7.21
CA ASN A 52 29.20 -31.12 -8.56
C ASN A 52 27.78 -30.58 -8.69
N GLN A 53 27.27 -29.92 -7.63
CA GLN A 53 25.89 -29.38 -7.53
C GLN A 53 24.78 -30.45 -7.54
N ASN A 54 25.12 -31.71 -7.13
CA ASN A 54 24.10 -32.71 -6.87
C ASN A 54 23.59 -32.54 -5.45
N GLU A 55 22.27 -32.61 -5.27
CA GLU A 55 21.66 -32.63 -3.94
C GLU A 55 22.05 -33.89 -3.19
N ILE A 56 22.45 -33.74 -1.93
CA ILE A 56 22.88 -34.82 -1.04
C ILE A 56 22.11 -34.76 0.28
N GLU A 57 22.06 -35.90 0.99
CA GLU A 57 21.44 -35.97 2.31
C GLU A 57 22.34 -35.35 3.38
N CYS A 58 21.81 -34.35 4.12
CA CYS A 58 22.55 -33.68 5.17
C CYS A 58 21.73 -33.55 6.47
N GLU A 59 22.45 -33.47 7.58
CA GLU A 59 21.96 -32.95 8.85
C GLU A 59 22.16 -31.42 8.82
N TYR A 60 21.16 -30.65 9.30
CA TYR A 60 21.20 -29.18 9.31
C TYR A 60 21.26 -28.67 10.74
N TYR A 61 22.08 -27.65 10.98
CA TYR A 61 22.34 -27.05 12.28
C TYR A 61 22.22 -25.55 12.18
N TRP A 62 21.48 -24.93 13.13
CA TRP A 62 21.19 -23.52 13.20
C TRP A 62 21.47 -22.99 14.59
N ASP A 63 22.26 -21.95 14.68
CA ASP A 63 22.49 -21.15 15.87
C ASP A 63 21.86 -19.77 15.64
N ILE A 64 20.96 -19.33 16.51
CA ILE A 64 20.24 -18.07 16.41
C ILE A 64 20.73 -17.14 17.49
N TYR A 65 21.15 -15.96 17.08
CA TYR A 65 21.71 -14.92 17.92
C TYR A 65 20.85 -13.66 17.87
N ASP A 66 20.80 -12.95 19.00
CA ASP A 66 20.40 -11.55 19.03
C ASP A 66 21.49 -10.71 18.37
N ASN A 67 21.13 -9.82 17.48
CA ASN A 67 22.07 -8.98 16.72
C ASN A 67 21.99 -7.51 17.18
N ASP A 68 21.86 -7.25 18.45
CA ASP A 68 21.78 -5.92 19.07
C ASP A 68 23.15 -5.24 19.30
N GLY A 69 24.24 -5.82 18.75
CA GLY A 69 25.62 -5.33 18.87
C GLY A 69 26.45 -6.07 19.93
N ASN A 70 25.85 -6.98 20.68
CA ASN A 70 26.54 -7.93 21.56
C ASN A 70 25.82 -9.29 21.46
N PRO A 71 26.04 -10.04 20.35
CA PRO A 71 25.22 -11.19 20.00
C PRO A 71 25.27 -12.29 21.07
N ASP A 72 24.14 -12.51 21.73
CA ASP A 72 23.93 -13.62 22.65
C ASP A 72 23.23 -14.78 21.91
N LEU A 73 23.72 -15.99 22.11
CA LEU A 73 23.08 -17.18 21.58
C LEU A 73 21.73 -17.41 22.27
N LEU A 74 20.64 -17.24 21.50
CA LEU A 74 19.28 -17.40 22.02
C LEU A 74 18.89 -18.89 22.06
N PHE A 75 19.06 -19.61 20.95
CA PHE A 75 18.75 -21.04 20.87
C PHE A 75 19.39 -21.70 19.66
N ARG A 76 19.36 -23.05 19.68
CA ARG A 76 19.85 -23.93 18.62
C ARG A 76 18.72 -24.77 18.08
N LEU A 77 18.67 -24.90 16.76
CA LEU A 77 17.72 -25.74 16.04
C LEU A 77 18.46 -26.74 15.16
N SER A 78 17.74 -27.77 14.73
CA SER A 78 18.22 -28.73 13.75
C SER A 78 17.10 -29.16 12.83
N GLY A 79 17.46 -29.55 11.59
CA GLY A 79 16.51 -29.97 10.58
C GLY A 79 16.25 -28.90 9.50
N SER A 80 15.43 -29.28 8.54
CA SER A 80 14.92 -28.43 7.47
C SER A 80 13.53 -28.95 7.08
N PRO A 81 12.48 -28.09 6.98
CA PRO A 81 12.50 -26.68 7.34
C PRO A 81 12.66 -26.41 8.83
N ILE A 82 13.10 -25.21 9.19
CA ILE A 82 12.98 -24.70 10.55
C ILE A 82 11.82 -23.71 10.62
N SER A 83 11.10 -23.73 11.74
CA SER A 83 10.01 -22.76 12.01
C SER A 83 10.42 -21.86 13.18
N LEU A 84 10.34 -20.56 12.96
CA LEU A 84 10.84 -19.52 13.87
C LEU A 84 9.70 -18.72 14.51
N SER A 85 8.62 -19.38 14.92
CA SER A 85 7.48 -18.73 15.58
C SER A 85 7.84 -18.03 16.91
N ASN A 86 8.91 -18.43 17.57
CA ASN A 86 9.35 -17.83 18.85
C ASN A 86 10.22 -16.58 18.66
N LEU A 87 10.93 -16.44 17.54
CA LEU A 87 11.67 -15.20 17.20
C LEU A 87 10.74 -14.05 16.93
N THR A 88 9.60 -14.35 16.34
CA THR A 88 8.62 -13.36 15.89
C THR A 88 7.78 -12.75 17.01
N ASN A 89 8.08 -13.02 18.29
CA ASN A 89 7.43 -12.43 19.44
C ASN A 89 8.15 -11.18 20.00
N SER A 90 9.20 -10.72 19.34
CA SER A 90 9.94 -9.52 19.72
C SER A 90 10.51 -8.84 18.48
N GLU A 91 10.28 -7.54 18.36
CA GLU A 91 10.96 -6.73 17.35
C GLU A 91 12.47 -6.75 17.56
N GLY A 92 13.22 -6.71 16.48
CA GLY A 92 14.68 -6.72 16.53
C GLY A 92 15.33 -7.31 15.30
N SER A 93 16.65 -7.35 15.30
CA SER A 93 17.45 -7.99 14.27
C SER A 93 18.08 -9.26 14.84
N TYR A 94 17.97 -10.35 14.12
CA TYR A 94 18.46 -11.67 14.53
C TYR A 94 19.43 -12.21 13.51
N GLU A 95 20.54 -12.77 13.97
CA GLU A 95 21.52 -13.44 13.12
C GLU A 95 21.31 -14.95 13.21
N LEU A 96 21.02 -15.58 12.08
CA LEU A 96 20.93 -17.01 11.92
C LEU A 96 22.23 -17.53 11.31
N VAL A 97 23.05 -18.19 12.10
CA VAL A 97 24.28 -18.85 11.66
C VAL A 97 23.99 -20.32 11.43
N PHE A 98 24.33 -20.83 10.26
CA PHE A 98 23.98 -22.19 9.89
C PHE A 98 25.09 -22.96 9.17
N ARG A 99 25.01 -24.26 9.23
CA ARG A 99 25.83 -25.22 8.46
C ARG A 99 25.12 -26.54 8.29
N SER A 100 25.56 -27.30 7.31
CA SER A 100 25.14 -28.69 7.09
C SER A 100 26.28 -29.66 7.40
N LYS A 101 25.91 -30.95 7.59
CA LYS A 101 26.84 -32.06 7.69
C LYS A 101 26.35 -33.15 6.75
N ASP A 102 27.17 -33.53 5.80
CA ASP A 102 26.92 -34.66 4.91
C ASP A 102 26.86 -35.96 5.75
N ILE A 103 25.76 -36.70 5.61
CA ILE A 103 25.50 -37.90 6.39
C ILE A 103 26.48 -39.03 6.00
N GLU A 104 26.85 -39.16 4.74
CA GLU A 104 27.70 -40.21 4.23
C GLU A 104 29.18 -39.99 4.62
N SER A 105 29.71 -38.81 4.37
CA SER A 105 31.12 -38.46 4.64
C SER A 105 31.37 -38.01 6.07
N GLY A 106 30.36 -37.51 6.75
CA GLY A 106 30.46 -36.86 8.06
C GLY A 106 31.12 -35.49 8.05
N ILE A 107 31.34 -34.88 6.87
CA ILE A 107 32.00 -33.58 6.71
C ILE A 107 31.00 -32.47 6.85
N TYR A 108 31.39 -31.37 7.52
CA TYR A 108 30.59 -30.16 7.68
C TYR A 108 30.86 -29.17 6.56
N SER A 109 29.79 -28.46 6.14
CA SER A 109 29.94 -27.26 5.34
C SER A 109 30.65 -26.14 6.13
N PRO A 110 31.17 -25.10 5.46
CA PRO A 110 31.46 -23.82 6.12
C PRO A 110 30.21 -23.27 6.81
N TYR A 111 30.42 -22.42 7.81
CA TYR A 111 29.33 -21.61 8.35
C TYR A 111 28.90 -20.56 7.34
N SER A 112 27.59 -20.33 7.28
CA SER A 112 26.96 -19.24 6.58
C SER A 112 26.00 -18.53 7.54
N GLN A 113 25.57 -17.32 7.21
CA GLN A 113 24.67 -16.54 8.04
C GLN A 113 23.67 -15.74 7.18
N VAL A 114 22.53 -15.45 7.76
CA VAL A 114 21.55 -14.48 7.26
C VAL A 114 21.00 -13.66 8.41
N ILE A 115 20.63 -12.43 8.13
CA ILE A 115 19.97 -11.54 9.08
C ILE A 115 18.46 -11.58 8.83
N VAL A 116 17.69 -11.76 9.90
CA VAL A 116 16.24 -11.66 9.91
C VAL A 116 15.85 -10.44 10.73
N ASN A 117 15.11 -9.51 10.13
CA ASN A 117 14.57 -8.35 10.84
C ASN A 117 13.11 -8.61 11.21
N VAL A 118 12.80 -8.56 12.50
CA VAL A 118 11.43 -8.63 13.02
C VAL A 118 10.95 -7.21 13.29
N LEU A 119 9.97 -6.77 12.51
CA LEU A 119 9.33 -5.47 12.63
C LEU A 119 8.22 -5.51 13.66
N PRO A 120 7.80 -4.36 14.23
CA PRO A 120 6.61 -4.28 15.07
C PRO A 120 5.39 -4.92 14.43
N PRO A 121 4.38 -5.36 15.23
CA PRO A 121 3.16 -5.92 14.69
C PRO A 121 2.41 -4.88 13.84
N ASN A 122 1.73 -5.35 12.80
CA ASN A 122 0.95 -4.49 11.93
C ASN A 122 -0.11 -3.70 12.70
N GLN A 123 -0.20 -2.40 12.42
CA GLN A 123 -1.24 -1.52 12.93
C GLN A 123 -2.32 -1.34 11.87
N SER A 124 -3.58 -1.39 12.29
CA SER A 124 -4.69 -1.18 11.36
C SER A 124 -4.74 0.26 10.87
N PRO A 125 -5.07 0.51 9.61
CA PRO A 125 -5.23 1.84 9.08
C PRO A 125 -6.40 2.59 9.70
N THR A 126 -6.38 3.91 9.61
CA THR A 126 -7.46 4.79 10.08
C THR A 126 -8.14 5.44 8.87
N ALA A 127 -9.44 5.15 8.70
CA ALA A 127 -10.25 5.75 7.64
C ALA A 127 -10.66 7.17 7.98
N SER A 128 -10.55 8.08 7.00
CA SER A 128 -10.96 9.49 7.10
C SER A 128 -11.54 9.98 5.78
N ILE A 129 -12.62 10.75 5.84
CA ILE A 129 -13.39 11.25 4.69
C ILE A 129 -13.25 12.76 4.59
N ASN A 130 -12.90 13.25 3.42
CA ASN A 130 -13.00 14.65 3.04
C ASN A 130 -14.06 14.84 1.94
N ILE A 131 -14.83 15.93 2.01
CA ILE A 131 -15.84 16.29 1.02
C ILE A 131 -15.50 17.68 0.47
N SER A 132 -15.44 17.81 -0.85
CA SER A 132 -15.21 19.07 -1.57
C SER A 132 -16.40 19.35 -2.52
N PRO A 133 -16.77 20.62 -2.73
CA PRO A 133 -16.20 21.84 -2.15
C PRO A 133 -16.42 21.95 -0.64
N ASP A 134 -15.82 22.97 -0.02
CA ASP A 134 -16.05 23.25 1.40
C ASP A 134 -17.54 23.41 1.69
N SER A 135 -17.97 22.96 2.87
CA SER A 135 -19.36 23.06 3.27
C SER A 135 -19.78 24.50 3.52
N LEU A 136 -21.07 24.79 3.34
CA LEU A 136 -21.69 26.09 3.66
C LEU A 136 -21.76 26.37 5.17
N GLY A 137 -21.26 25.43 6.01
CA GLY A 137 -21.28 25.53 7.46
C GLY A 137 -22.41 24.74 8.12
N GLY A 138 -22.60 24.94 9.42
CA GLY A 138 -23.59 24.25 10.24
C GLY A 138 -22.95 23.10 11.06
N LEU A 139 -23.73 22.55 12.02
CA LEU A 139 -23.30 21.39 12.83
C LEU A 139 -23.15 20.12 11.98
N THR A 140 -23.95 20.00 10.92
CA THR A 140 -23.80 19.00 9.85
C THR A 140 -23.39 19.76 8.60
N PRO A 141 -22.30 19.37 7.91
CA PRO A 141 -21.89 20.00 6.65
C PRO A 141 -23.04 20.11 5.65
N GLN A 142 -23.23 21.26 5.01
CA GLN A 142 -24.35 21.53 4.09
C GLN A 142 -23.83 21.83 2.69
N TYR A 143 -24.57 21.35 1.69
CA TYR A 143 -24.26 21.51 0.27
C TYR A 143 -25.56 21.72 -0.50
N TYR A 144 -25.50 22.45 -1.61
CA TYR A 144 -26.70 22.68 -2.45
C TYR A 144 -27.01 21.44 -3.31
N GLN A 145 -28.32 21.26 -3.61
CA GLN A 145 -28.78 20.33 -4.64
C GLN A 145 -28.02 20.56 -5.96
N PHE A 146 -27.84 19.49 -6.72
CA PHE A 146 -27.16 19.44 -8.02
C PHE A 146 -25.69 19.82 -8.02
N SER A 147 -25.12 20.24 -6.89
CA SER A 147 -23.68 20.42 -6.78
C SER A 147 -22.96 19.07 -6.91
N SER A 148 -21.84 19.05 -7.63
CA SER A 148 -20.96 17.89 -7.67
C SER A 148 -20.12 17.87 -6.39
N LEU A 149 -20.33 16.88 -5.55
CA LEU A 149 -19.54 16.65 -4.36
C LEU A 149 -18.48 15.59 -4.65
N THR A 150 -17.22 15.92 -4.38
CA THR A 150 -16.11 15.00 -4.48
C THR A 150 -15.78 14.45 -3.11
N PHE A 151 -15.83 13.12 -2.97
CA PHE A 151 -15.46 12.38 -1.78
C PHE A 151 -14.04 11.87 -1.96
N THR A 152 -13.14 12.25 -1.06
CA THR A 152 -11.73 11.89 -1.10
C THR A 152 -11.35 11.19 0.20
N SER A 153 -10.61 10.09 0.11
CA SER A 153 -9.99 9.49 1.28
C SER A 153 -8.84 10.38 1.76
N SER A 154 -8.89 10.76 3.03
CA SER A 154 -7.76 11.36 3.76
C SER A 154 -7.26 10.40 4.87
N SER A 155 -7.43 9.11 4.63
CA SER A 155 -7.04 8.02 5.49
C SER A 155 -5.53 7.90 5.59
N SER A 156 -5.05 7.25 6.65
CA SER A 156 -3.63 6.99 6.87
C SER A 156 -3.40 5.64 7.51
N ASP A 157 -2.24 5.08 7.27
CA ASP A 157 -1.72 3.91 7.94
C ASP A 157 -0.45 4.30 8.72
N PRO A 158 -0.31 3.93 10.01
CA PRO A 158 0.84 4.29 10.83
C PRO A 158 2.15 3.62 10.41
N ASP A 159 2.11 2.42 9.81
CA ASP A 159 3.29 1.59 9.54
C ASP A 159 3.32 0.98 8.13
N GLY A 160 2.41 1.42 7.23
CA GLY A 160 2.35 0.93 5.87
C GLY A 160 1.65 1.86 4.88
N ASP A 161 1.25 1.30 3.76
CA ASP A 161 0.56 1.97 2.67
C ASP A 161 -0.89 1.48 2.56
N LEU A 162 -1.78 2.36 2.10
CA LEU A 162 -3.16 2.01 1.79
C LEU A 162 -3.24 1.43 0.37
N VAL A 163 -3.83 0.24 0.23
CA VAL A 163 -3.92 -0.48 -1.05
C VAL A 163 -5.34 -0.63 -1.59
N SER A 164 -6.37 -0.49 -0.73
CA SER A 164 -7.76 -0.65 -1.15
C SER A 164 -8.69 0.29 -0.40
N PHE A 165 -9.79 0.66 -1.06
CA PHE A 165 -10.83 1.55 -0.53
C PHE A 165 -12.19 0.92 -0.77
N LYS A 166 -13.14 1.12 0.18
CA LYS A 166 -14.55 0.77 0.00
C LYS A 166 -15.44 1.88 0.54
N TRP A 167 -16.14 2.52 -0.39
CA TRP A 167 -17.11 3.56 -0.09
C TRP A 167 -18.52 2.99 -0.08
N TYR A 168 -19.24 3.27 0.96
CA TYR A 168 -20.61 2.79 1.12
C TYR A 168 -21.60 3.94 1.17
N PHE A 169 -22.66 3.76 0.39
CA PHE A 169 -23.85 4.60 0.43
C PHE A 169 -25.09 3.70 0.56
N ASN A 170 -25.98 3.98 1.50
CA ASN A 170 -27.11 3.09 1.81
C ASN A 170 -26.72 1.63 2.09
N ASN A 171 -25.55 1.39 2.68
CA ASN A 171 -24.91 0.10 2.96
C ASN A 171 -24.52 -0.73 1.70
N GLU A 172 -24.52 -0.13 0.53
CA GLU A 172 -24.01 -0.73 -0.70
C GLU A 172 -22.65 -0.11 -1.05
N VAL A 173 -21.71 -0.90 -1.57
CA VAL A 173 -20.44 -0.38 -2.09
C VAL A 173 -20.72 0.35 -3.40
N ILE A 174 -20.31 1.62 -3.46
CA ILE A 174 -20.55 2.49 -4.62
C ILE A 174 -19.26 2.90 -5.33
N SER A 175 -18.12 2.80 -4.67
CA SER A 175 -16.80 3.08 -5.24
C SER A 175 -15.70 2.33 -4.48
N GLU A 176 -14.63 1.98 -5.20
CA GLU A 176 -13.38 1.41 -4.65
C GLU A 176 -12.17 2.31 -4.97
N GLU A 177 -12.42 3.49 -5.49
CA GLU A 177 -11.38 4.47 -5.82
C GLU A 177 -10.97 5.31 -4.60
N ASN A 178 -9.78 5.88 -4.61
CA ASN A 178 -9.35 6.81 -3.56
C ASN A 178 -10.26 8.05 -3.50
N GLN A 179 -10.85 8.43 -4.63
CA GLN A 179 -11.72 9.60 -4.76
C GLN A 179 -12.75 9.37 -5.87
N PHE A 180 -13.96 9.91 -5.69
CA PHE A 180 -15.03 9.91 -6.70
C PHE A 180 -15.98 11.07 -6.46
N SER A 181 -16.87 11.35 -7.42
CA SER A 181 -17.84 12.44 -7.32
C SER A 181 -19.27 11.97 -7.50
N LEU A 182 -20.19 12.58 -6.74
CA LEU A 182 -21.64 12.38 -6.82
C LEU A 182 -22.37 13.71 -6.77
N SER A 183 -23.56 13.76 -7.38
CA SER A 183 -24.53 14.86 -7.25
C SER A 183 -25.83 14.34 -6.66
N PHE A 184 -26.49 15.15 -5.85
CA PHE A 184 -27.74 14.81 -5.16
C PHE A 184 -28.89 15.67 -5.66
N ASN A 185 -29.96 15.04 -6.13
CA ASN A 185 -31.14 15.70 -6.69
C ASN A 185 -32.20 15.99 -5.65
N GLU A 186 -32.13 15.35 -4.48
CA GLU A 186 -33.12 15.47 -3.41
C GLU A 186 -32.48 16.08 -2.16
N THR A 187 -33.26 16.91 -1.47
CA THR A 187 -32.84 17.46 -0.17
C THR A 187 -32.95 16.41 0.92
N GLY A 188 -32.03 16.45 1.88
CA GLY A 188 -32.07 15.46 2.96
C GLY A 188 -30.77 15.40 3.73
N ILE A 189 -30.71 14.50 4.70
CA ILE A 189 -29.50 14.13 5.42
C ILE A 189 -29.02 12.80 4.88
N TYR A 190 -27.79 12.76 4.47
CA TYR A 190 -27.13 11.62 3.87
C TYR A 190 -25.94 11.18 4.72
N GLN A 191 -25.54 9.92 4.58
CA GLN A 191 -24.36 9.37 5.22
C GLN A 191 -23.49 8.69 4.19
N MET A 192 -22.21 9.05 4.14
CA MET A 192 -21.17 8.34 3.42
C MET A 192 -20.30 7.60 4.40
N LYS A 193 -19.89 6.36 4.08
CA LYS A 193 -18.98 5.58 4.91
C LYS A 193 -17.79 5.11 4.09
N LEU A 194 -16.67 4.88 4.76
CA LEU A 194 -15.41 4.45 4.17
C LEU A 194 -14.74 3.40 5.05
N GLU A 195 -14.21 2.37 4.43
CA GLU A 195 -13.20 1.46 4.95
C GLU A 195 -11.99 1.47 4.03
N VAL A 196 -10.80 1.34 4.58
CA VAL A 196 -9.54 1.27 3.83
C VAL A 196 -8.74 0.05 4.28
N GLN A 197 -7.95 -0.52 3.38
CA GLN A 197 -7.11 -1.68 3.64
C GLN A 197 -5.64 -1.31 3.47
N ASP A 198 -4.80 -1.77 4.38
CA ASP A 198 -3.35 -1.65 4.31
C ASP A 198 -2.71 -2.71 3.40
N ASN A 199 -1.40 -2.59 3.18
CA ASN A 199 -0.60 -3.53 2.40
C ASN A 199 -0.43 -4.91 3.07
N ASP A 200 -0.75 -5.05 4.34
CA ASP A 200 -0.76 -6.31 5.09
C ASP A 200 -2.13 -7.01 5.08
N GLY A 201 -3.11 -6.41 4.40
CA GLY A 201 -4.44 -6.98 4.21
C GLY A 201 -5.44 -6.70 5.33
N VAL A 202 -5.10 -5.84 6.30
CA VAL A 202 -5.98 -5.48 7.42
C VAL A 202 -6.88 -4.32 7.04
N TRP A 203 -8.17 -4.43 7.30
CA TRP A 203 -9.15 -3.37 7.09
C TRP A 203 -9.27 -2.46 8.31
N SER A 204 -9.45 -1.16 8.08
CA SER A 204 -9.82 -0.20 9.11
C SER A 204 -11.19 -0.48 9.70
N SER A 205 -11.48 0.10 10.85
CA SER A 205 -12.87 0.29 11.26
C SER A 205 -13.58 1.21 10.27
N GLN A 206 -14.88 0.95 10.03
CA GLN A 206 -15.69 1.80 9.15
C GLN A 206 -15.87 3.19 9.76
N THR A 207 -15.48 4.24 9.03
CA THR A 207 -15.78 5.63 9.39
C THR A 207 -17.02 6.11 8.65
N ALA A 208 -17.76 7.07 9.23
CA ALA A 208 -18.97 7.62 8.64
C ALA A 208 -19.02 9.14 8.77
N THR A 209 -19.41 9.80 7.70
CA THR A 209 -19.66 11.26 7.68
C THR A 209 -21.09 11.54 7.25
N ASN A 210 -21.81 12.31 8.07
CA ASN A 210 -23.14 12.80 7.72
C ASN A 210 -23.03 14.19 7.07
N PHE A 211 -23.84 14.41 6.05
CA PHE A 211 -23.94 15.71 5.38
C PHE A 211 -25.39 15.98 4.97
N LYS A 212 -25.72 17.24 4.76
CA LYS A 212 -27.07 17.66 4.43
C LYS A 212 -27.08 18.34 3.05
N ILE A 213 -28.01 17.92 2.22
CA ILE A 213 -28.32 18.59 0.97
C ILE A 213 -29.50 19.54 1.19
N ILE A 214 -29.31 20.79 0.84
CA ILE A 214 -30.30 21.87 0.96
C ILE A 214 -30.76 22.32 -0.43
N PRO A 215 -31.94 22.98 -0.54
CA PRO A 215 -32.42 23.43 -1.82
C PRO A 215 -31.43 24.39 -2.50
N ASN A 216 -31.36 24.29 -3.82
CA ASN A 216 -30.76 25.29 -4.69
C ASN A 216 -31.90 25.94 -5.48
N THR A 217 -32.05 27.26 -5.38
CA THR A 217 -33.09 28.00 -6.09
C THR A 217 -32.54 28.55 -7.41
N ALA A 218 -33.40 28.66 -8.40
CA ALA A 218 -33.00 29.29 -9.66
C ALA A 218 -32.68 30.76 -9.46
N PRO A 219 -31.70 31.34 -10.19
CA PRO A 219 -31.42 32.76 -10.11
C PRO A 219 -32.62 33.60 -10.54
N SER A 220 -32.77 34.76 -9.93
CA SER A 220 -33.73 35.79 -10.40
C SER A 220 -33.13 36.48 -11.60
N VAL A 221 -33.95 36.69 -12.63
CA VAL A 221 -33.51 37.38 -13.86
C VAL A 221 -34.29 38.69 -13.99
N ASP A 222 -33.57 39.82 -14.05
CA ASP A 222 -34.11 41.12 -14.34
C ASP A 222 -33.07 41.97 -15.06
N PHE A 223 -33.51 43.07 -15.70
CA PHE A 223 -32.62 44.00 -16.35
C PHE A 223 -33.23 45.39 -16.42
N THR A 224 -32.39 46.40 -16.51
CA THR A 224 -32.77 47.77 -16.82
C THR A 224 -32.26 48.14 -18.21
N TYR A 225 -32.89 49.11 -18.86
CA TYR A 225 -32.42 49.64 -20.12
C TYR A 225 -32.45 51.15 -20.19
N SER A 226 -31.59 51.72 -21.02
CA SER A 226 -31.57 53.11 -21.43
C SER A 226 -31.33 53.19 -22.94
N PHE A 227 -31.65 54.36 -23.55
CA PHE A 227 -31.39 54.54 -24.98
C PHE A 227 -30.96 55.98 -25.29
N GLU A 228 -30.10 56.09 -26.32
CA GLU A 228 -29.70 57.36 -26.92
C GLU A 228 -29.75 57.18 -28.45
N GLY A 229 -30.65 57.98 -29.07
CA GLY A 229 -30.95 57.79 -30.50
C GLY A 229 -31.52 56.38 -30.78
N SER A 230 -30.88 55.63 -31.65
CA SER A 230 -31.20 54.23 -31.97
C SER A 230 -30.43 53.17 -31.19
N VAL A 231 -29.54 53.59 -30.28
CA VAL A 231 -28.71 52.67 -29.46
C VAL A 231 -29.38 52.43 -28.12
N TYR A 232 -29.68 51.18 -27.82
CA TYR A 232 -30.19 50.70 -26.53
C TYR A 232 -29.07 50.05 -25.75
N THR A 233 -28.97 50.39 -24.45
CA THR A 233 -28.06 49.72 -23.51
C THR A 233 -28.88 48.95 -22.49
N PHE A 234 -28.65 47.66 -22.35
CA PHE A 234 -29.31 46.81 -21.38
C PHE A 234 -28.28 46.41 -20.31
N ASN A 235 -28.62 46.59 -19.05
CA ASN A 235 -27.80 46.19 -17.90
C ASN A 235 -28.55 45.13 -17.11
N SER A 236 -27.92 43.99 -16.94
CA SER A 236 -28.45 42.92 -16.11
C SER A 236 -28.51 43.33 -14.64
N SER A 237 -29.55 42.91 -13.96
CA SER A 237 -29.70 42.94 -12.51
C SER A 237 -30.02 41.53 -11.98
N ALA A 238 -29.60 40.50 -12.71
CA ALA A 238 -29.76 39.10 -12.29
C ALA A 238 -29.01 38.86 -11.00
N SER A 239 -29.56 38.03 -10.11
CA SER A 239 -28.96 37.67 -8.84
C SER A 239 -29.33 36.22 -8.46
N ASP A 240 -28.43 35.57 -7.75
CA ASP A 240 -28.63 34.29 -7.13
C ASP A 240 -28.36 34.43 -5.64
N SER A 241 -29.28 33.93 -4.80
CA SER A 241 -29.17 34.03 -3.34
C SER A 241 -28.20 33.00 -2.75
N GLU A 242 -27.94 31.95 -3.48
CA GLU A 242 -27.10 30.79 -3.06
C GLU A 242 -25.74 30.78 -3.75
N GLY A 243 -25.52 31.56 -4.79
CA GLY A 243 -24.31 31.51 -5.57
C GLY A 243 -24.04 32.76 -6.42
N SER A 244 -23.40 32.54 -7.55
CA SER A 244 -23.10 33.57 -8.55
C SER A 244 -23.65 33.16 -9.90
N ILE A 245 -24.00 34.16 -10.71
CA ILE A 245 -24.42 33.94 -12.09
C ILE A 245 -23.20 33.45 -12.89
N SER A 246 -23.30 32.28 -13.49
CA SER A 246 -22.21 31.64 -14.25
C SER A 246 -22.22 31.99 -15.75
N SER A 247 -23.40 32.37 -16.29
CA SER A 247 -23.56 32.72 -17.71
C SER A 247 -24.80 33.54 -17.93
N TYR A 248 -24.79 34.32 -19.01
CA TYR A 248 -25.91 35.10 -19.48
C TYR A 248 -26.28 34.69 -20.89
N GLU A 249 -27.55 34.83 -21.26
CA GLU A 249 -28.00 34.70 -22.63
C GLU A 249 -29.06 35.76 -22.90
N TRP A 250 -28.78 36.62 -23.85
CA TRP A 250 -29.72 37.64 -24.35
C TRP A 250 -30.30 37.16 -25.68
N SER A 251 -31.59 37.27 -25.80
CA SER A 251 -32.29 36.98 -27.07
C SER A 251 -33.14 38.16 -27.48
N ILE A 252 -33.23 38.38 -28.78
CA ILE A 252 -34.10 39.38 -29.40
C ILE A 252 -35.00 38.65 -30.39
N ASN A 253 -36.32 38.76 -30.20
CA ASN A 253 -37.31 38.01 -30.98
C ASN A 253 -37.01 36.50 -31.05
N ASP A 254 -36.66 35.89 -29.90
CA ASP A 254 -36.33 34.47 -29.76
C ASP A 254 -35.05 34.03 -30.50
N VAL A 255 -34.23 34.96 -30.96
CA VAL A 255 -32.93 34.69 -31.57
C VAL A 255 -31.84 35.10 -30.59
N SER A 256 -30.93 34.17 -30.30
CA SER A 256 -29.75 34.40 -29.42
C SER A 256 -28.93 35.56 -30.00
N TYR A 257 -28.57 36.49 -29.15
CA TYR A 257 -27.87 37.73 -29.51
C TYR A 257 -26.52 37.89 -28.84
N SER A 258 -26.42 37.63 -27.53
CA SER A 258 -25.21 37.81 -26.76
C SER A 258 -25.20 36.96 -25.49
N SER A 259 -23.99 36.63 -25.01
CA SER A 259 -23.73 36.01 -23.71
C SER A 259 -23.03 36.91 -22.70
N GLU A 260 -22.90 38.21 -23.01
CA GLU A 260 -22.30 39.19 -22.09
C GLU A 260 -23.28 39.58 -20.99
N GLU A 261 -22.77 40.00 -19.82
CA GLU A 261 -23.58 40.46 -18.70
C GLU A 261 -24.45 41.67 -19.09
N ASN A 262 -23.83 42.62 -19.76
CA ASN A 262 -24.49 43.85 -20.24
C ASN A 262 -24.27 43.98 -21.75
N ILE A 263 -25.30 44.45 -22.45
CA ILE A 263 -25.26 44.54 -23.92
C ILE A 263 -25.70 45.87 -24.45
N THR A 264 -25.29 46.21 -25.69
CA THR A 264 -25.83 47.28 -26.51
C THR A 264 -26.44 46.72 -27.79
N TRP A 265 -27.57 47.27 -28.21
CA TRP A 265 -28.28 46.92 -29.42
C TRP A 265 -28.70 48.17 -30.20
N THR A 266 -28.52 48.14 -31.51
CA THR A 266 -28.92 49.25 -32.37
C THR A 266 -30.17 48.86 -33.17
N ALA A 267 -31.27 49.65 -33.06
CA ALA A 267 -32.53 49.45 -33.74
C ALA A 267 -32.49 49.92 -35.21
#